data_5f31225207f69374c6720cfa035482b5
#
_entry.id   5f31225207f69374c6720cfa035482b5
#
_cell.length_a   1.000
_cell.length_b   1.000
_cell.length_c   1.000
_cell.angle_alpha   90.00
_cell.angle_beta   90.00
_cell.angle_gamma   90.00
#
_symmetry.space_group_name_H-M   'P 1'
#
loop_
_entity.id
_entity.type
_entity.pdbx_description
1 polymer ?
#
loop_
_entity_poly.entity_id
_entity_poly.type
_entity_poly.pdbx_seq_one_letter_code
_entity_poly.pdbx_strand_id
1 'polypeptide(L)'
;GWPRVVETAIKDLTPLLIGEDPQNIERVWSKMLAAIMGHGMTGVVGSGAMTGIEMALWDLKGKAHGVPVWNLLGGKIRDRVRIYAHAHSREVARGLVDQGYDAIKTGGIQNCVDTVAMIRDEVGPKVDLMVDVHGPPWLTTRDAIALGKRLEPYDLLFYEDPVAPENIDAIARVADAVDLPIAAGERHALIWGVRELIEREIIDVVQPDTGRAGGLSQMKKIAAMAEAHYITMAPHDGSLGPVAEMAAVHLMSTLPNFLILEHLADDVPQRYEVMTGQPVIENGHIVVPDTPGLGIDIVPEAIAAYPSETNTSLPEDTYDYAYVHARQGRAHWLSSEAKPPPSYRAGHIF
;
A
#
# COMPACT_ATOMS: atom_id res chain seq x y z
N GLY A 1 -9.17 -2.95 -5.79
CA GLY A 1 -8.71 -3.45 -7.09
C GLY A 1 -9.82 -4.01 -7.94
N TRP A 2 -9.47 -4.57 -9.06
CA TRP A 2 -10.40 -5.20 -10.01
C TRP A 2 -10.18 -6.72 -9.99
N PRO A 3 -10.65 -7.45 -8.96
CA PRO A 3 -10.24 -8.85 -8.73
C PRO A 3 -10.59 -9.78 -9.90
N ARG A 4 -11.74 -9.58 -10.56
CA ARG A 4 -12.11 -10.40 -11.73
C ARG A 4 -11.21 -10.18 -12.94
N VAL A 5 -10.67 -8.96 -13.13
CA VAL A 5 -9.75 -8.66 -14.23
C VAL A 5 -8.40 -9.29 -13.95
N VAL A 6 -7.92 -9.20 -12.68
CA VAL A 6 -6.69 -9.86 -12.25
C VAL A 6 -6.82 -11.40 -12.34
N GLU A 7 -7.95 -11.96 -11.90
CA GLU A 7 -8.24 -13.39 -12.03
C GLU A 7 -8.19 -13.84 -13.51
N THR A 8 -8.77 -13.06 -14.42
CA THR A 8 -8.73 -13.36 -15.85
C THR A 8 -7.30 -13.32 -16.38
N ALA A 9 -6.50 -12.31 -15.98
CA ALA A 9 -5.10 -12.24 -16.36
C ALA A 9 -4.27 -13.44 -15.83
N ILE A 10 -4.55 -13.91 -14.62
CA ILE A 10 -3.94 -15.13 -14.07
C ILE A 10 -4.30 -16.36 -14.92
N LYS A 11 -5.58 -16.49 -15.31
CA LYS A 11 -6.04 -17.60 -16.17
C LYS A 11 -5.35 -17.59 -17.53
N ASP A 12 -5.18 -16.40 -18.13
CA ASP A 12 -4.49 -16.24 -19.42
C ASP A 12 -2.98 -16.53 -19.32
N LEU A 13 -2.35 -16.29 -18.17
CA LEU A 13 -0.95 -16.65 -17.92
C LEU A 13 -0.76 -18.14 -17.62
N THR A 14 -1.78 -18.83 -17.12
CA THR A 14 -1.69 -20.23 -16.67
C THR A 14 -1.06 -21.18 -17.71
N PRO A 15 -1.41 -21.14 -19.01
CA PRO A 15 -0.81 -22.04 -20.01
C PRO A 15 0.71 -21.89 -20.14
N LEU A 16 1.27 -20.71 -19.81
CA LEU A 16 2.71 -20.48 -19.84
C LEU A 16 3.44 -21.12 -18.66
N LEU A 17 2.72 -21.41 -17.58
CA LEU A 17 3.26 -21.86 -16.30
C LEU A 17 3.22 -23.38 -16.18
N ILE A 18 2.27 -24.02 -16.86
CA ILE A 18 2.12 -25.48 -16.81
C ILE A 18 3.39 -26.17 -17.33
N GLY A 19 3.97 -27.05 -16.50
CA GLY A 19 5.19 -27.78 -16.80
C GLY A 19 6.50 -27.04 -16.43
N GLU A 20 6.43 -25.82 -15.94
CA GLU A 20 7.58 -25.15 -15.34
C GLU A 20 7.88 -25.68 -13.93
N ASP A 21 9.16 -25.70 -13.58
CA ASP A 21 9.58 -26.01 -12.22
C ASP A 21 9.31 -24.80 -11.30
N PRO A 22 8.42 -24.92 -10.29
CA PRO A 22 8.06 -23.84 -9.39
C PRO A 22 9.24 -23.36 -8.51
N GLN A 23 10.33 -24.12 -8.43
CA GLN A 23 11.54 -23.70 -7.71
C GLN A 23 12.30 -22.58 -8.44
N ASN A 24 12.10 -22.44 -9.75
CA ASN A 24 12.77 -21.46 -10.60
C ASN A 24 11.93 -20.18 -10.73
N ILE A 25 11.67 -19.50 -9.60
CA ILE A 25 10.77 -18.34 -9.52
C ILE A 25 11.13 -17.24 -10.54
N GLU A 26 12.39 -16.83 -10.62
CA GLU A 26 12.83 -15.80 -11.58
C GLU A 26 12.61 -16.22 -13.05
N ARG A 27 12.74 -17.50 -13.36
CA ARG A 27 12.46 -18.02 -14.72
C ARG A 27 10.97 -17.92 -15.03
N VAL A 28 10.11 -18.34 -14.12
CA VAL A 28 8.65 -18.27 -14.27
C VAL A 28 8.23 -16.80 -14.38
N TRP A 29 8.75 -15.96 -13.50
CA TRP A 29 8.50 -14.52 -13.52
C TRP A 29 8.89 -13.87 -14.85
N SER A 30 10.08 -14.20 -15.39
CA SER A 30 10.56 -13.66 -16.66
C SER A 30 9.69 -14.08 -17.85
N LYS A 31 9.13 -15.30 -17.83
CA LYS A 31 8.16 -15.76 -18.85
C LYS A 31 6.89 -14.94 -18.82
N MET A 32 6.34 -14.70 -17.62
CA MET A 32 5.13 -13.88 -17.45
C MET A 32 5.39 -12.45 -17.92
N LEU A 33 6.52 -11.86 -17.53
CA LEU A 33 6.89 -10.51 -17.94
C LEU A 33 6.98 -10.40 -19.46
N ALA A 34 7.67 -11.33 -20.12
CA ALA A 34 7.82 -11.32 -21.57
C ALA A 34 6.46 -11.37 -22.29
N ALA A 35 5.52 -12.17 -21.78
CA ALA A 35 4.17 -12.26 -22.32
C ALA A 35 3.39 -10.95 -22.16
N ILE A 36 3.49 -10.31 -20.98
CA ILE A 36 2.78 -9.08 -20.66
C ILE A 36 3.39 -7.87 -21.37
N MET A 37 4.71 -7.71 -21.33
CA MET A 37 5.43 -6.58 -21.96
C MET A 37 5.23 -6.53 -23.46
N GLY A 38 5.19 -7.68 -24.13
CA GLY A 38 4.97 -7.76 -25.57
C GLY A 38 3.67 -7.08 -26.02
N HIS A 39 2.74 -6.89 -25.11
CA HIS A 39 1.44 -6.26 -25.35
C HIS A 39 1.24 -4.94 -24.57
N GLY A 40 2.27 -4.40 -23.93
CA GLY A 40 2.19 -3.14 -23.16
C GLY A 40 1.42 -3.23 -21.86
N MET A 41 1.17 -4.42 -21.31
CA MET A 41 0.34 -4.65 -20.12
C MET A 41 1.15 -4.67 -18.81
N THR A 42 2.05 -3.71 -18.62
CA THR A 42 2.88 -3.63 -17.39
C THR A 42 2.25 -2.81 -16.25
N GLY A 43 1.01 -2.36 -16.40
CA GLY A 43 0.26 -1.67 -15.35
C GLY A 43 -0.24 -2.62 -14.26
N VAL A 44 -0.91 -2.05 -13.25
CA VAL A 44 -1.29 -2.72 -12.00
C VAL A 44 -2.10 -4.02 -12.16
N VAL A 45 -2.83 -4.22 -13.24
CA VAL A 45 -3.57 -5.47 -13.49
C VAL A 45 -2.59 -6.59 -13.86
N GLY A 46 -1.72 -6.36 -14.83
CA GLY A 46 -0.72 -7.36 -15.25
C GLY A 46 0.30 -7.66 -14.16
N SER A 47 0.82 -6.62 -13.52
CA SER A 47 1.75 -6.79 -12.39
C SER A 47 1.09 -7.45 -11.19
N GLY A 48 -0.20 -7.15 -10.91
CA GLY A 48 -0.96 -7.81 -9.85
C GLY A 48 -1.16 -9.32 -10.10
N ALA A 49 -1.45 -9.71 -11.35
CA ALA A 49 -1.53 -11.12 -11.71
C ALA A 49 -0.16 -11.84 -11.51
N MET A 50 0.93 -11.20 -11.94
CA MET A 50 2.29 -11.71 -11.70
C MET A 50 2.60 -11.81 -10.22
N THR A 51 2.20 -10.81 -9.42
CA THR A 51 2.42 -10.77 -7.97
C THR A 51 1.77 -11.96 -7.28
N GLY A 52 0.48 -12.22 -7.54
CA GLY A 52 -0.23 -13.33 -6.93
C GLY A 52 0.40 -14.69 -7.25
N ILE A 53 0.80 -14.90 -8.51
CA ILE A 53 1.49 -16.13 -8.93
C ILE A 53 2.86 -16.25 -8.23
N GLU A 54 3.62 -15.17 -8.19
CA GLU A 54 4.98 -15.18 -7.61
C GLU A 54 4.96 -15.40 -6.09
N MET A 55 4.02 -14.81 -5.37
CA MET A 55 3.81 -15.07 -3.94
C MET A 55 3.50 -16.54 -3.68
N ALA A 56 2.63 -17.15 -4.51
CA ALA A 56 2.34 -18.59 -4.43
C ALA A 56 3.57 -19.46 -4.68
N LEU A 57 4.47 -19.06 -5.59
CA LEU A 57 5.73 -19.76 -5.84
C LEU A 57 6.68 -19.66 -4.64
N TRP A 58 6.77 -18.52 -3.98
CA TRP A 58 7.56 -18.37 -2.75
C TRP A 58 7.00 -19.21 -1.62
N ASP A 59 5.69 -19.25 -1.44
CA ASP A 59 5.03 -20.09 -0.45
C ASP A 59 5.30 -21.57 -0.69
N LEU A 60 5.08 -22.04 -1.93
CA LEU A 60 5.39 -23.41 -2.36
C LEU A 60 6.85 -23.78 -2.10
N LYS A 61 7.79 -22.89 -2.43
CA LYS A 61 9.21 -23.11 -2.23
C LYS A 61 9.55 -23.21 -0.75
N GLY A 62 9.02 -22.32 0.07
CA GLY A 62 9.19 -22.35 1.52
C GLY A 62 8.65 -23.65 2.14
N LYS A 63 7.44 -24.05 1.77
CA LYS A 63 6.81 -25.30 2.23
C LYS A 63 7.59 -26.54 1.77
N ALA A 64 8.05 -26.57 0.51
CA ALA A 64 8.84 -27.68 -0.01
C ALA A 64 10.19 -27.87 0.69
N HIS A 65 10.81 -26.79 1.14
CA HIS A 65 12.07 -26.83 1.90
C HIS A 65 11.89 -26.87 3.42
N GLY A 66 10.66 -26.77 3.92
CA GLY A 66 10.36 -26.74 5.35
C GLY A 66 10.86 -25.49 6.06
N VAL A 67 10.96 -24.35 5.35
CA VAL A 67 11.46 -23.08 5.88
C VAL A 67 10.50 -21.93 5.57
N PRO A 68 10.44 -20.87 6.43
CA PRO A 68 9.65 -19.68 6.15
C PRO A 68 10.24 -18.88 4.97
N VAL A 69 9.41 -18.10 4.28
CA VAL A 69 9.82 -17.31 3.10
C VAL A 69 10.96 -16.33 3.45
N TRP A 70 10.94 -15.69 4.62
CA TRP A 70 12.03 -14.79 5.03
C TRP A 70 13.40 -15.47 5.03
N ASN A 71 13.47 -16.78 5.32
CA ASN A 71 14.74 -17.54 5.28
C ASN A 71 15.29 -17.62 3.85
N LEU A 72 14.40 -17.86 2.87
CA LEU A 72 14.77 -17.91 1.43
C LEU A 72 15.17 -16.52 0.90
N LEU A 73 14.68 -15.44 1.52
CA LEU A 73 14.97 -14.06 1.14
C LEU A 73 16.30 -13.54 1.72
N GLY A 74 17.02 -14.35 2.50
CA GLY A 74 18.33 -14.01 3.03
C GLY A 74 18.42 -13.97 4.56
N GLY A 75 17.33 -14.25 5.25
CA GLY A 75 17.24 -14.25 6.71
C GLY A 75 16.67 -12.95 7.27
N LYS A 76 15.94 -13.07 8.37
CA LYS A 76 15.33 -11.92 9.04
C LYS A 76 16.35 -11.16 9.91
N ILE A 77 16.27 -9.85 9.92
CA ILE A 77 17.04 -8.95 10.79
C ILE A 77 16.18 -8.37 11.92
N ARG A 78 14.86 -8.65 11.89
CA ARG A 78 13.91 -8.29 12.95
C ARG A 78 12.87 -9.38 13.13
N ASP A 79 12.43 -9.60 14.36
CA ASP A 79 11.41 -10.60 14.71
C ASP A 79 9.98 -10.04 14.68
N ARG A 80 9.84 -8.73 14.47
CA ARG A 80 8.57 -8.00 14.46
C ARG A 80 8.60 -6.93 13.38
N VAL A 81 7.50 -6.76 12.68
CA VAL A 81 7.29 -5.74 11.66
C VAL A 81 6.36 -4.68 12.24
N ARG A 82 6.85 -3.44 12.37
CA ARG A 82 6.05 -2.30 12.84
C ARG A 82 4.94 -2.01 11.85
N ILE A 83 3.73 -1.76 12.35
CA ILE A 83 2.56 -1.46 11.53
C ILE A 83 1.90 -0.16 11.97
N TYR A 84 1.19 0.49 11.03
CA TYR A 84 0.28 1.57 11.33
C TYR A 84 -1.14 1.21 10.96
N ALA A 85 -2.12 1.88 11.57
CA ALA A 85 -3.52 1.74 11.26
C ALA A 85 -4.16 3.10 10.94
N HIS A 86 -5.40 3.08 10.42
CA HIS A 86 -6.10 4.28 9.99
C HIS A 86 -7.02 4.81 11.08
N ALA A 87 -7.06 6.14 11.25
CA ALA A 87 -8.03 6.81 12.11
C ALA A 87 -8.52 8.11 11.49
N HIS A 88 -9.83 8.34 11.62
CA HIS A 88 -10.50 9.57 11.18
C HIS A 88 -11.30 10.24 12.31
N SER A 89 -11.22 9.71 13.54
CA SER A 89 -11.85 10.28 14.72
C SER A 89 -10.97 10.11 15.96
N ARG A 90 -11.27 10.90 17.01
CA ARG A 90 -10.58 10.81 18.30
C ARG A 90 -10.73 9.42 18.93
N GLU A 91 -11.93 8.86 18.88
CA GLU A 91 -12.23 7.56 19.47
C GLU A 91 -11.41 6.45 18.85
N VAL A 92 -11.35 6.42 17.51
CA VAL A 92 -10.56 5.42 16.78
C VAL A 92 -9.07 5.59 17.08
N ALA A 93 -8.55 6.84 17.02
CA ALA A 93 -7.15 7.11 17.31
C ALA A 93 -6.75 6.69 18.73
N ARG A 94 -7.57 7.02 19.73
CA ARG A 94 -7.36 6.59 21.11
C ARG A 94 -7.39 5.08 21.23
N GLY A 95 -8.39 4.42 20.63
CA GLY A 95 -8.53 2.97 20.67
C GLY A 95 -7.33 2.23 20.06
N LEU A 96 -6.71 2.79 19.01
CA LEU A 96 -5.48 2.24 18.42
C LEU A 96 -4.28 2.40 19.37
N VAL A 97 -4.12 3.57 19.99
CA VAL A 97 -3.05 3.79 20.99
C VAL A 97 -3.22 2.88 22.20
N ASP A 98 -4.45 2.66 22.68
CA ASP A 98 -4.74 1.73 23.77
C ASP A 98 -4.41 0.27 23.40
N GLN A 99 -4.46 -0.09 22.11
CA GLN A 99 -4.03 -1.38 21.57
C GLN A 99 -2.51 -1.46 21.32
N GLY A 100 -1.78 -0.37 21.58
CA GLY A 100 -0.33 -0.30 21.46
C GLY A 100 0.19 0.16 20.10
N TYR A 101 -0.66 0.69 19.21
CA TYR A 101 -0.19 1.34 17.98
C TYR A 101 0.50 2.67 18.33
N ASP A 102 1.67 2.88 17.74
CA ASP A 102 2.45 4.11 17.88
C ASP A 102 2.56 4.89 16.57
N ALA A 103 1.77 4.50 15.55
CA ALA A 103 1.70 5.16 14.25
C ALA A 103 0.29 5.08 13.68
N ILE A 104 -0.21 6.22 13.18
CA ILE A 104 -1.58 6.38 12.69
C ILE A 104 -1.56 7.15 11.38
N LYS A 105 -2.26 6.62 10.35
CA LYS A 105 -2.52 7.33 9.09
C LYS A 105 -3.93 7.89 9.09
N THR A 106 -4.08 9.12 8.65
CA THR A 106 -5.36 9.71 8.30
C THR A 106 -5.32 10.16 6.83
N GLY A 107 -6.47 10.42 6.23
CA GLY A 107 -6.48 10.67 4.81
C GLY A 107 -7.65 11.49 4.32
N GLY A 108 -7.61 11.73 3.01
CA GLY A 108 -8.57 12.54 2.30
C GLY A 108 -8.28 14.04 2.36
N ILE A 109 -8.71 14.76 1.34
CA ILE A 109 -8.50 16.21 1.22
C ILE A 109 -9.51 17.04 2.03
N GLN A 110 -10.65 16.42 2.37
CA GLN A 110 -11.74 17.12 3.06
C GLN A 110 -11.41 17.29 4.56
N ASN A 111 -11.44 18.53 5.04
CA ASN A 111 -11.11 18.87 6.42
C ASN A 111 -9.76 18.32 6.91
N CYS A 112 -8.83 18.07 5.99
CA CYS A 112 -7.58 17.36 6.27
C CYS A 112 -6.80 17.98 7.45
N VAL A 113 -6.60 19.30 7.45
CA VAL A 113 -5.85 19.98 8.51
C VAL A 113 -6.54 19.86 9.86
N ASP A 114 -7.87 20.02 9.89
CA ASP A 114 -8.64 19.94 11.15
C ASP A 114 -8.62 18.48 11.69
N THR A 115 -8.69 17.48 10.81
CA THR A 115 -8.58 16.07 11.19
C THR A 115 -7.21 15.75 11.77
N VAL A 116 -6.14 16.20 11.11
CA VAL A 116 -4.75 16.01 11.58
C VAL A 116 -4.56 16.70 12.93
N ALA A 117 -5.01 17.95 13.06
CA ALA A 117 -4.95 18.69 14.32
C ALA A 117 -5.68 17.95 15.46
N MET A 118 -6.88 17.47 15.16
CA MET A 118 -7.71 16.71 16.10
C MET A 118 -7.03 15.41 16.55
N ILE A 119 -6.43 14.64 15.62
CA ILE A 119 -5.74 13.40 15.97
C ILE A 119 -4.47 13.69 16.74
N ARG A 120 -3.65 14.66 16.29
CA ARG A 120 -2.41 15.05 16.99
C ARG A 120 -2.68 15.52 18.45
N ASP A 121 -3.76 16.29 18.65
CA ASP A 121 -4.20 16.71 19.99
C ASP A 121 -4.58 15.53 20.88
N GLU A 122 -5.20 14.49 20.30
CA GLU A 122 -5.64 13.31 21.03
C GLU A 122 -4.48 12.38 21.41
N VAL A 123 -3.57 12.09 20.46
CA VAL A 123 -2.54 11.05 20.64
C VAL A 123 -1.21 11.61 21.13
N GLY A 124 -1.03 12.93 21.09
CA GLY A 124 0.21 13.59 21.51
C GLY A 124 1.37 13.44 20.54
N PRO A 125 2.56 13.96 20.90
CA PRO A 125 3.70 14.08 19.98
C PRO A 125 4.52 12.79 19.79
N LYS A 126 4.22 11.72 20.52
CA LYS A 126 5.01 10.46 20.47
C LYS A 126 4.47 9.46 19.45
N VAL A 127 3.26 9.66 18.97
CA VAL A 127 2.63 8.82 17.94
C VAL A 127 2.98 9.41 16.58
N ASP A 128 3.55 8.60 15.69
CA ASP A 128 3.80 9.04 14.32
C ASP A 128 2.48 9.23 13.58
N LEU A 129 2.33 10.36 12.90
CA LEU A 129 1.18 10.63 12.05
C LEU A 129 1.59 10.68 10.60
N MET A 130 0.75 10.10 9.75
CA MET A 130 0.86 10.15 8.30
C MET A 130 -0.41 10.70 7.69
N VAL A 131 -0.27 11.36 6.56
CA VAL A 131 -1.41 11.92 5.83
C VAL A 131 -1.37 11.45 4.39
N ASP A 132 -2.46 10.83 3.96
CA ASP A 132 -2.66 10.39 2.60
C ASP A 132 -3.80 11.19 1.95
N VAL A 133 -3.51 11.87 0.86
CA VAL A 133 -4.46 12.73 0.16
C VAL A 133 -4.72 12.30 -1.28
N HIS A 134 -4.42 11.05 -1.58
CA HIS A 134 -4.67 10.52 -2.90
C HIS A 134 -6.13 10.69 -3.35
N GLY A 135 -6.31 10.86 -4.65
CA GLY A 135 -7.63 11.02 -5.26
C GLY A 135 -8.14 9.78 -6.00
N PRO A 136 -9.24 9.88 -6.74
CA PRO A 136 -9.98 11.12 -7.04
C PRO A 136 -10.77 11.65 -5.82
N PRO A 137 -10.95 12.98 -5.72
CA PRO A 137 -10.37 14.01 -6.57
C PRO A 137 -8.90 14.32 -6.25
N TRP A 138 -8.10 14.63 -7.28
CA TRP A 138 -6.70 15.00 -7.13
C TRP A 138 -6.52 16.49 -6.87
N LEU A 139 -5.56 16.85 -6.00
CA LEU A 139 -5.15 18.24 -5.82
C LEU A 139 -4.33 18.73 -7.01
N THR A 140 -4.47 20.03 -7.33
CA THR A 140 -3.48 20.69 -8.18
C THR A 140 -2.15 20.79 -7.43
N THR A 141 -1.03 20.89 -8.14
CA THR A 141 0.31 21.05 -7.50
C THR A 141 0.32 22.23 -6.52
N ARG A 142 -0.34 23.35 -6.87
CA ARG A 142 -0.40 24.52 -6.00
C ARG A 142 -1.20 24.28 -4.73
N ASP A 143 -2.30 23.54 -4.82
CA ASP A 143 -3.13 23.24 -3.66
C ASP A 143 -2.48 22.17 -2.78
N ALA A 144 -1.77 21.21 -3.36
CA ALA A 144 -0.96 20.24 -2.61
C ALA A 144 0.15 20.92 -1.80
N ILE A 145 0.86 21.88 -2.40
CA ILE A 145 1.84 22.72 -1.69
C ILE A 145 1.18 23.53 -0.57
N ALA A 146 0.05 24.16 -0.86
CA ALA A 146 -0.64 24.99 0.13
C ALA A 146 -1.19 24.16 1.29
N LEU A 147 -1.65 22.94 1.04
CA LEU A 147 -2.04 21.98 2.08
C LEU A 147 -0.82 21.50 2.88
N GLY A 148 0.25 21.08 2.21
CA GLY A 148 1.49 20.64 2.85
C GLY A 148 2.03 21.69 3.82
N LYS A 149 2.10 22.96 3.41
CA LYS A 149 2.51 24.08 4.29
C LYS A 149 1.66 24.23 5.54
N ARG A 150 0.40 23.84 5.51
CA ARG A 150 -0.48 23.86 6.69
C ARG A 150 -0.32 22.61 7.56
N LEU A 151 0.23 21.54 7.00
CA LEU A 151 0.50 20.29 7.70
C LEU A 151 1.87 20.27 8.38
N GLU A 152 2.84 21.09 7.95
CA GLU A 152 4.19 21.18 8.53
C GLU A 152 4.21 21.27 10.07
N PRO A 153 3.33 22.07 10.73
CA PRO A 153 3.35 22.17 12.20
C PRO A 153 3.01 20.88 12.96
N TYR A 154 2.52 19.85 12.29
CA TYR A 154 2.05 18.62 12.93
C TYR A 154 3.08 17.49 12.98
N ASP A 155 4.31 17.70 12.50
CA ASP A 155 5.41 16.75 12.54
C ASP A 155 4.98 15.37 11.99
N LEU A 156 4.70 15.34 10.68
CA LEU A 156 4.25 14.14 10.00
C LEU A 156 5.42 13.22 9.66
N LEU A 157 5.22 11.90 9.80
CA LEU A 157 6.18 10.90 9.33
C LEU A 157 6.30 10.93 7.82
N PHE A 158 5.17 11.15 7.10
CA PHE A 158 5.15 11.44 5.67
C PHE A 158 3.81 12.04 5.19
N TYR A 159 3.89 12.70 4.04
CA TYR A 159 2.79 13.23 3.25
C TYR A 159 2.69 12.41 1.96
N GLU A 160 1.66 11.57 1.87
CA GLU A 160 1.50 10.54 0.83
C GLU A 160 0.68 11.04 -0.34
N ASP A 161 1.11 10.69 -1.56
CA ASP A 161 0.45 10.92 -2.85
C ASP A 161 -0.18 12.32 -2.99
N PRO A 162 0.58 13.40 -2.77
CA PRO A 162 0.04 14.75 -2.71
C PRO A 162 -0.59 15.24 -4.02
N VAL A 163 -0.22 14.64 -5.14
CA VAL A 163 -0.75 14.90 -6.49
C VAL A 163 -0.84 13.61 -7.28
N ALA A 164 -1.52 13.64 -8.44
CA ALA A 164 -1.66 12.45 -9.29
C ALA A 164 -0.29 11.85 -9.68
N PRO A 165 -0.12 10.52 -9.57
CA PRO A 165 1.16 9.85 -9.70
C PRO A 165 1.74 9.88 -11.11
N GLU A 166 0.92 10.15 -12.13
CA GLU A 166 1.33 10.19 -13.52
C GLU A 166 2.24 11.39 -13.84
N ASN A 167 2.29 12.41 -12.97
CA ASN A 167 3.11 13.60 -13.17
C ASN A 167 4.21 13.71 -12.10
N ILE A 168 5.31 13.02 -12.34
CA ILE A 168 6.48 12.98 -11.44
C ILE A 168 7.05 14.38 -11.20
N ASP A 169 7.07 15.27 -12.21
CA ASP A 169 7.50 16.66 -12.03
C ASP A 169 6.57 17.47 -11.11
N ALA A 170 5.30 17.12 -11.04
CA ALA A 170 4.39 17.73 -10.08
C ALA A 170 4.70 17.28 -8.65
N ILE A 171 5.01 15.99 -8.45
CA ILE A 171 5.46 15.45 -7.16
C ILE A 171 6.75 16.17 -6.73
N ALA A 172 7.74 16.27 -7.64
CA ALA A 172 8.99 16.97 -7.37
C ALA A 172 8.79 18.42 -6.91
N ARG A 173 7.89 19.17 -7.58
CA ARG A 173 7.57 20.54 -7.18
C ARG A 173 6.89 20.62 -5.80
N VAL A 174 6.15 19.62 -5.38
CA VAL A 174 5.60 19.56 -4.02
C VAL A 174 6.73 19.30 -3.04
N ALA A 175 7.56 18.28 -3.29
CA ALA A 175 8.71 17.93 -2.46
C ALA A 175 9.66 19.13 -2.21
N ASP A 176 10.00 19.87 -3.28
CA ASP A 176 10.84 21.06 -3.19
C ASP A 176 10.22 22.22 -2.38
N ALA A 177 8.89 22.24 -2.24
CA ALA A 177 8.19 23.39 -1.69
C ALA A 177 7.69 23.19 -0.25
N VAL A 178 7.64 21.98 0.27
CA VAL A 178 7.14 21.66 1.62
C VAL A 178 8.27 21.05 2.47
N ASP A 179 8.25 21.34 3.76
CA ASP A 179 9.18 20.76 4.74
C ASP A 179 8.52 19.54 5.41
N LEU A 180 8.14 18.56 4.57
CA LEU A 180 7.53 17.29 4.98
C LEU A 180 8.15 16.16 4.16
N PRO A 181 8.46 15.00 4.78
CA PRO A 181 8.83 13.82 4.01
C PRO A 181 7.73 13.42 3.04
N ILE A 182 8.08 13.17 1.78
CA ILE A 182 7.13 12.79 0.73
C ILE A 182 7.14 11.28 0.57
N ALA A 183 5.95 10.69 0.55
CA ALA A 183 5.75 9.28 0.26
C ALA A 183 4.95 9.10 -1.02
N ALA A 184 5.36 8.15 -1.86
CA ALA A 184 4.62 7.75 -3.07
C ALA A 184 5.06 6.36 -3.54
N GLY A 185 4.24 5.73 -4.38
CA GLY A 185 4.64 4.46 -5.00
C GLY A 185 3.53 3.44 -5.18
N GLU A 186 2.42 3.52 -4.48
CA GLU A 186 1.36 2.50 -4.49
C GLU A 186 0.75 2.25 -5.87
N ARG A 187 0.76 3.27 -6.73
CA ARG A 187 0.21 3.19 -8.10
C ARG A 187 1.25 2.86 -9.15
N HIS A 188 2.51 2.73 -8.75
CA HIS A 188 3.62 2.39 -9.63
C HIS A 188 3.87 0.89 -9.58
N ALA A 189 3.98 0.26 -10.75
CA ALA A 189 4.24 -1.16 -10.86
C ALA A 189 5.67 -1.44 -11.32
N LEU A 190 6.26 -2.50 -10.77
CA LEU A 190 7.60 -2.97 -11.11
C LEU A 190 8.71 -1.95 -10.78
N ILE A 191 9.97 -2.37 -10.91
CA ILE A 191 11.13 -1.48 -10.67
C ILE A 191 11.14 -0.25 -11.60
N TRP A 192 10.61 -0.40 -12.82
CA TRP A 192 10.60 0.70 -13.81
C TRP A 192 9.61 1.80 -13.46
N GLY A 193 8.49 1.44 -12.80
CA GLY A 193 7.48 2.41 -12.39
C GLY A 193 7.98 3.37 -11.32
N VAL A 194 8.73 2.86 -10.34
CA VAL A 194 9.25 3.66 -9.21
C VAL A 194 10.63 4.25 -9.48
N ARG A 195 11.30 3.83 -10.56
CA ARG A 195 12.71 4.18 -10.83
C ARG A 195 12.96 5.68 -10.77
N GLU A 196 12.16 6.45 -11.48
CA GLU A 196 12.37 7.90 -11.58
C GLU A 196 12.16 8.62 -10.26
N LEU A 197 11.20 8.16 -9.44
CA LEU A 197 10.99 8.70 -8.08
C LEU A 197 12.24 8.52 -7.21
N ILE A 198 12.89 7.35 -7.32
CA ILE A 198 14.07 6.99 -6.52
C ILE A 198 15.33 7.67 -7.08
N GLU A 199 15.63 7.52 -8.38
CA GLU A 199 16.85 8.05 -8.99
C GLU A 199 16.95 9.58 -8.93
N ARG A 200 15.81 10.28 -8.91
CA ARG A 200 15.75 11.75 -8.76
C ARG A 200 15.63 12.19 -7.30
N GLU A 201 15.58 11.25 -6.35
CA GLU A 201 15.43 11.53 -4.90
C GLU A 201 14.25 12.48 -4.60
N ILE A 202 13.12 12.25 -5.29
CA ILE A 202 11.90 13.09 -5.17
C ILE A 202 11.12 12.74 -3.91
N ILE A 203 11.29 11.50 -3.42
CA ILE A 203 10.57 10.94 -2.29
C ILE A 203 11.53 10.52 -1.18
N ASP A 204 11.07 10.57 0.05
CA ASP A 204 11.78 10.08 1.23
C ASP A 204 11.35 8.65 1.60
N VAL A 205 10.13 8.30 1.20
CA VAL A 205 9.52 7.01 1.48
C VAL A 205 8.92 6.43 0.20
N VAL A 206 9.36 5.23 -0.19
CA VAL A 206 8.77 4.51 -1.31
C VAL A 206 7.73 3.51 -0.80
N GLN A 207 6.54 3.52 -1.42
CA GLN A 207 5.38 2.74 -1.00
C GLN A 207 4.88 1.79 -2.09
N PRO A 208 5.69 0.81 -2.56
CA PRO A 208 5.18 -0.15 -3.52
C PRO A 208 4.04 -0.96 -2.89
N ASP A 209 2.95 -1.12 -3.63
CA ASP A 209 1.82 -1.94 -3.20
C ASP A 209 2.20 -3.43 -3.25
N THR A 210 2.07 -4.13 -2.14
CA THR A 210 2.51 -5.53 -2.02
C THR A 210 1.80 -6.45 -3.01
N GLY A 211 0.54 -6.18 -3.35
CA GLY A 211 -0.24 -6.96 -4.31
C GLY A 211 -0.06 -6.54 -5.77
N ARG A 212 0.64 -5.42 -6.06
CA ARG A 212 0.72 -4.84 -7.41
C ARG A 212 2.15 -4.59 -7.90
N ALA A 213 3.15 -4.65 -7.02
CA ALA A 213 4.53 -4.33 -7.36
C ALA A 213 5.23 -5.34 -8.29
N GLY A 214 4.60 -6.45 -8.61
CA GLY A 214 5.18 -7.50 -9.46
C GLY A 214 5.79 -8.68 -8.69
N GLY A 215 5.52 -8.78 -7.38
CA GLY A 215 5.96 -9.85 -6.49
C GLY A 215 7.08 -9.44 -5.52
N LEU A 216 7.40 -10.33 -4.58
CA LEU A 216 8.40 -10.09 -3.54
C LEU A 216 9.79 -9.85 -4.13
N SER A 217 10.14 -10.54 -5.23
CA SER A 217 11.41 -10.32 -5.93
C SER A 217 11.54 -8.90 -6.48
N GLN A 218 10.46 -8.33 -7.00
CA GLN A 218 10.45 -6.94 -7.47
C GLN A 218 10.51 -5.97 -6.29
N MET A 219 9.75 -6.18 -5.25
CA MET A 219 9.80 -5.34 -4.05
C MET A 219 11.19 -5.35 -3.42
N LYS A 220 11.88 -6.49 -3.38
CA LYS A 220 13.26 -6.57 -2.91
C LYS A 220 14.23 -5.77 -3.78
N LYS A 221 14.05 -5.78 -5.10
CA LYS A 221 14.84 -4.95 -6.04
C LYS A 221 14.54 -3.45 -5.84
N ILE A 222 13.27 -3.08 -5.64
CA ILE A 222 12.85 -1.70 -5.31
C ILE A 222 13.51 -1.25 -4.00
N ALA A 223 13.47 -2.10 -2.96
CA ALA A 223 14.11 -1.80 -1.68
C ALA A 223 15.62 -1.57 -1.81
N ALA A 224 16.33 -2.39 -2.60
CA ALA A 224 17.76 -2.22 -2.83
C ALA A 224 18.09 -0.94 -3.63
N MET A 225 17.24 -0.54 -4.58
CA MET A 225 17.38 0.75 -5.26
C MET A 225 17.18 1.90 -4.28
N ALA A 226 16.12 1.85 -3.48
CA ALA A 226 15.80 2.88 -2.48
C ALA A 226 16.89 2.99 -1.40
N GLU A 227 17.42 1.85 -0.92
CA GLU A 227 18.51 1.82 0.08
C GLU A 227 19.75 2.59 -0.39
N ALA A 228 20.12 2.46 -1.67
CA ALA A 228 21.27 3.16 -2.25
C ALA A 228 21.09 4.69 -2.28
N HIS A 229 19.86 5.18 -2.21
CA HIS A 229 19.49 6.59 -2.18
C HIS A 229 19.01 7.06 -0.79
N TYR A 230 19.20 6.25 0.28
CA TYR A 230 18.74 6.55 1.65
C TYR A 230 17.21 6.73 1.77
N ILE A 231 16.45 6.17 0.84
CA ILE A 231 14.99 6.17 0.83
C ILE A 231 14.49 4.96 1.61
N THR A 232 13.49 5.16 2.47
CA THR A 232 12.92 4.09 3.28
C THR A 232 11.74 3.41 2.59
N MET A 233 11.45 2.17 3.00
CA MET A 233 10.32 1.36 2.50
C MET A 233 9.16 1.40 3.49
N ALA A 234 7.99 1.82 3.03
CA ALA A 234 6.73 1.70 3.76
C ALA A 234 5.64 1.16 2.82
N PRO A 235 5.58 -0.15 2.55
CA PRO A 235 4.66 -0.70 1.56
C PRO A 235 3.21 -0.35 1.83
N HIS A 236 2.49 0.00 0.76
CA HIS A 236 1.04 0.05 0.77
C HIS A 236 0.47 -1.36 0.87
N ASP A 237 -0.44 -1.60 1.81
CA ASP A 237 -1.12 -2.88 2.03
C ASP A 237 -2.60 -2.69 2.44
N GLY A 238 -3.07 -1.47 2.47
CA GLY A 238 -4.35 -1.06 3.06
C GLY A 238 -5.59 -1.66 2.42
N SER A 239 -5.55 -2.07 1.15
CA SER A 239 -6.70 -2.66 0.46
C SER A 239 -6.45 -4.12 0.02
N LEU A 240 -5.44 -4.76 0.58
CA LEU A 240 -4.99 -6.08 0.18
C LEU A 240 -5.49 -7.17 1.12
N GLY A 241 -5.57 -8.38 0.60
CA GLY A 241 -5.93 -9.54 1.40
C GLY A 241 -4.78 -10.03 2.30
N PRO A 242 -5.07 -10.93 3.25
CA PRO A 242 -4.10 -11.38 4.26
C PRO A 242 -2.88 -12.09 3.68
N VAL A 243 -2.97 -12.64 2.48
CA VAL A 243 -1.82 -13.27 1.80
C VAL A 243 -0.75 -12.23 1.46
N ALA A 244 -1.16 -11.07 0.94
CA ALA A 244 -0.24 -9.99 0.61
C ALA A 244 0.40 -9.42 1.88
N GLU A 245 -0.37 -9.19 2.93
CA GLU A 245 0.14 -8.73 4.22
C GLU A 245 1.20 -9.67 4.79
N MET A 246 0.93 -10.98 4.83
CA MET A 246 1.93 -11.94 5.31
C MET A 246 3.17 -12.00 4.42
N ALA A 247 3.00 -11.89 3.11
CA ALA A 247 4.13 -11.79 2.18
C ALA A 247 4.98 -10.53 2.44
N ALA A 248 4.32 -9.37 2.70
CA ALA A 248 5.00 -8.15 3.12
C ALA A 248 5.75 -8.35 4.44
N VAL A 249 5.14 -8.95 5.45
CA VAL A 249 5.77 -9.24 6.75
C VAL A 249 7.06 -10.03 6.57
N HIS A 250 7.04 -11.10 5.77
CA HIS A 250 8.25 -11.88 5.49
C HIS A 250 9.34 -11.03 4.83
N LEU A 251 9.00 -10.27 3.80
CA LEU A 251 9.98 -9.45 3.10
C LEU A 251 10.50 -8.31 3.98
N MET A 252 9.63 -7.55 4.63
CA MET A 252 10.02 -6.41 5.47
C MET A 252 10.87 -6.83 6.67
N SER A 253 10.73 -8.08 7.13
CA SER A 253 11.61 -8.61 8.18
C SER A 253 13.09 -8.72 7.74
N THR A 254 13.36 -8.73 6.43
CA THR A 254 14.70 -8.91 5.85
C THR A 254 15.36 -7.64 5.33
N LEU A 255 14.61 -6.52 5.23
CA LEU A 255 15.08 -5.30 4.59
C LEU A 255 15.66 -4.29 5.61
N PRO A 256 16.91 -3.82 5.42
CA PRO A 256 17.51 -2.82 6.31
C PRO A 256 16.76 -1.48 6.33
N ASN A 257 16.32 -1.02 5.17
CA ASN A 257 15.64 0.28 4.98
C ASN A 257 14.12 0.24 5.18
N PHE A 258 13.57 -0.80 5.80
CA PHE A 258 12.16 -0.85 6.17
C PHE A 258 11.82 0.19 7.25
N LEU A 259 10.78 0.97 7.04
CA LEU A 259 10.26 1.97 7.96
C LEU A 259 9.04 1.44 8.73
N ILE A 260 7.95 1.16 8.01
CA ILE A 260 6.66 0.76 8.59
C ILE A 260 5.79 0.09 7.52
N LEU A 261 4.87 -0.79 7.93
CA LEU A 261 3.92 -1.47 7.04
C LEU A 261 2.48 -1.02 7.33
N GLU A 262 1.71 -0.83 6.28
CA GLU A 262 0.28 -0.54 6.40
C GLU A 262 -0.50 -1.76 6.89
N HIS A 263 -1.46 -1.53 7.78
CA HIS A 263 -2.35 -2.56 8.30
C HIS A 263 -3.79 -2.03 8.43
N LEU A 264 -4.76 -2.83 7.99
CA LEU A 264 -6.17 -2.54 8.20
C LEU A 264 -6.67 -3.15 9.52
N ALA A 265 -6.66 -2.35 10.58
CA ALA A 265 -7.13 -2.78 11.91
C ALA A 265 -8.66 -2.92 11.99
N ASP A 266 -9.40 -2.24 11.13
CA ASP A 266 -10.86 -2.18 11.07
C ASP A 266 -11.45 -2.91 9.84
N ASP A 267 -10.70 -3.87 9.27
CA ASP A 267 -11.16 -4.65 8.12
C ASP A 267 -12.34 -5.56 8.46
N VAL A 268 -12.98 -6.07 7.41
CA VAL A 268 -14.14 -6.96 7.56
C VAL A 268 -13.76 -8.26 8.28
N PRO A 269 -14.63 -8.80 9.17
CA PRO A 269 -14.33 -10.04 9.89
C PRO A 269 -13.98 -11.22 8.99
N GLN A 270 -14.54 -11.26 7.78
CA GLN A 270 -14.30 -12.28 6.77
C GLN A 270 -12.82 -12.41 6.36
N ARG A 271 -12.02 -11.33 6.54
CA ARG A 271 -10.58 -11.36 6.29
C ARG A 271 -9.89 -12.55 6.96
N TYR A 272 -10.30 -12.86 8.19
CA TYR A 272 -9.70 -13.92 8.98
C TYR A 272 -10.38 -15.29 8.80
N GLU A 273 -11.56 -15.33 8.19
CA GLU A 273 -12.26 -16.58 7.87
C GLU A 273 -11.70 -17.27 6.63
N VAL A 274 -11.14 -16.51 5.68
CA VAL A 274 -10.62 -17.02 4.41
C VAL A 274 -9.23 -17.64 4.50
N MET A 275 -8.62 -17.63 5.68
CA MET A 275 -7.28 -18.15 5.92
C MET A 275 -7.13 -18.87 7.25
N THR A 276 -6.13 -19.73 7.34
CA THR A 276 -5.57 -20.26 8.60
C THR A 276 -4.21 -19.59 8.85
N GLY A 277 -3.70 -19.64 10.09
CA GLY A 277 -2.39 -19.03 10.39
C GLY A 277 -2.45 -17.49 10.41
N GLN A 278 -3.39 -16.95 11.20
CA GLN A 278 -3.60 -15.50 11.30
C GLN A 278 -2.38 -14.75 11.85
N PRO A 279 -2.17 -13.48 11.43
CA PRO A 279 -1.09 -12.66 11.95
C PRO A 279 -1.25 -12.46 13.47
N VAL A 280 -0.15 -12.59 14.20
CA VAL A 280 -0.09 -12.26 15.62
C VAL A 280 0.33 -10.82 15.77
N ILE A 281 -0.58 -9.97 16.25
CA ILE A 281 -0.35 -8.54 16.43
C ILE A 281 -0.10 -8.26 17.91
N GLU A 282 1.03 -7.62 18.20
CA GLU A 282 1.43 -7.25 19.56
C GLU A 282 2.00 -5.82 19.57
N ASN A 283 1.34 -4.93 20.30
CA ASN A 283 1.81 -3.54 20.49
C ASN A 283 2.21 -2.85 19.16
N GLY A 284 1.29 -2.80 18.20
CA GLY A 284 1.53 -2.14 16.91
C GLY A 284 2.56 -2.83 16.01
N HIS A 285 2.80 -4.13 16.21
CA HIS A 285 3.71 -4.93 15.40
C HIS A 285 3.10 -6.27 15.04
N ILE A 286 3.38 -6.77 13.84
CA ILE A 286 3.11 -8.15 13.46
C ILE A 286 4.35 -8.99 13.77
N VAL A 287 4.17 -10.08 14.51
CA VAL A 287 5.23 -11.06 14.80
C VAL A 287 5.54 -11.83 13.53
N VAL A 288 6.82 -11.90 13.17
CA VAL A 288 7.27 -12.62 11.96
C VAL A 288 7.16 -14.12 12.20
N PRO A 289 6.36 -14.88 11.41
CA PRO A 289 6.17 -16.30 11.65
C PRO A 289 7.40 -17.11 11.26
N ASP A 290 7.64 -18.20 12.00
CA ASP A 290 8.70 -19.18 11.70
C ASP A 290 8.15 -20.43 11.00
N THR A 291 6.86 -20.47 10.68
CA THR A 291 6.20 -21.55 9.95
C THR A 291 6.65 -21.60 8.50
N PRO A 292 6.75 -22.79 7.87
CA PRO A 292 7.15 -22.92 6.46
C PRO A 292 6.23 -22.15 5.51
N GLY A 293 6.80 -21.62 4.43
CA GLY A 293 6.10 -20.80 3.45
C GLY A 293 5.78 -19.42 3.99
N LEU A 294 4.60 -18.89 3.70
CA LEU A 294 4.06 -17.64 4.23
C LEU A 294 3.46 -17.81 5.64
N GLY A 295 3.42 -19.03 6.17
CA GLY A 295 2.84 -19.33 7.48
C GLY A 295 1.32 -19.28 7.53
N ILE A 296 0.68 -19.23 6.38
CA ILE A 296 -0.77 -19.21 6.21
C ILE A 296 -1.20 -20.21 5.15
N ASP A 297 -2.47 -20.61 5.20
CA ASP A 297 -3.14 -21.36 4.14
C ASP A 297 -4.51 -20.76 3.85
N ILE A 298 -4.92 -20.81 2.59
CA ILE A 298 -6.23 -20.33 2.14
C ILE A 298 -7.29 -21.36 2.46
N VAL A 299 -8.48 -20.92 2.89
CA VAL A 299 -9.67 -21.75 3.10
C VAL A 299 -10.60 -21.60 1.88
N PRO A 300 -10.54 -22.48 0.86
CA PRO A 300 -11.28 -22.31 -0.40
C PRO A 300 -12.79 -22.23 -0.20
N GLU A 301 -13.33 -22.97 0.76
CA GLU A 301 -14.76 -22.98 1.06
C GLU A 301 -15.25 -21.62 1.59
N ALA A 302 -14.44 -20.97 2.41
CA ALA A 302 -14.74 -19.62 2.91
C ALA A 302 -14.66 -18.58 1.78
N ILE A 303 -13.65 -18.66 0.90
CA ILE A 303 -13.58 -17.78 -0.28
C ILE A 303 -14.81 -17.95 -1.18
N ALA A 304 -15.26 -19.20 -1.39
CA ALA A 304 -16.44 -19.46 -2.20
C ALA A 304 -17.74 -18.90 -1.58
N ALA A 305 -17.78 -18.77 -0.26
CA ALA A 305 -18.92 -18.18 0.46
C ALA A 305 -18.98 -16.65 0.31
N TYR A 306 -17.86 -15.99 -0.02
CA TYR A 306 -17.75 -14.54 -0.20
C TYR A 306 -17.30 -14.18 -1.64
N PRO A 307 -18.16 -14.40 -2.65
CA PRO A 307 -17.81 -14.10 -4.03
C PRO A 307 -17.56 -12.60 -4.20
N SER A 308 -16.57 -12.27 -5.02
CA SER A 308 -16.27 -10.86 -5.36
C SER A 308 -17.50 -10.17 -5.93
N GLU A 309 -18.00 -9.17 -5.22
CA GLU A 309 -19.00 -8.24 -5.72
C GLU A 309 -18.31 -7.13 -6.52
N THR A 310 -18.63 -7.03 -7.80
CA THR A 310 -18.20 -5.88 -8.59
C THR A 310 -19.23 -4.78 -8.40
N ASN A 311 -18.95 -3.87 -7.49
CA ASN A 311 -19.70 -2.62 -7.49
C ASN A 311 -19.13 -1.72 -8.59
N THR A 312 -19.77 -1.72 -9.76
CA THR A 312 -19.41 -0.88 -10.91
C THR A 312 -20.25 0.39 -10.97
N SER A 313 -21.16 0.59 -10.04
CA SER A 313 -21.93 1.82 -9.95
C SER A 313 -21.09 2.90 -9.29
N LEU A 314 -20.48 3.74 -10.10
CA LEU A 314 -19.98 5.03 -9.62
C LEU A 314 -21.19 5.92 -9.32
N PRO A 315 -21.18 6.72 -8.23
CA PRO A 315 -22.18 7.75 -8.02
C PRO A 315 -22.30 8.65 -9.26
N GLU A 316 -23.50 9.09 -9.59
CA GLU A 316 -23.76 9.94 -10.79
C GLU A 316 -22.89 11.20 -10.82
N ASP A 317 -22.50 11.71 -9.67
CA ASP A 317 -21.67 12.91 -9.47
C ASP A 317 -20.16 12.63 -9.45
N THR A 318 -19.70 11.37 -9.60
CA THR A 318 -18.27 11.02 -9.54
C THR A 318 -17.46 11.73 -10.63
N TYR A 319 -18.05 12.01 -11.79
CA TYR A 319 -17.38 12.70 -12.89
C TYR A 319 -17.05 14.16 -12.59
N ASP A 320 -17.83 14.82 -11.75
CA ASP A 320 -17.62 16.21 -11.36
C ASP A 320 -16.41 16.37 -10.41
N TYR A 321 -15.95 15.26 -9.82
CA TYR A 321 -14.89 15.24 -8.80
C TYR A 321 -13.57 14.61 -9.27
N ALA A 322 -13.51 14.08 -10.50
CA ALA A 322 -12.28 13.48 -11.02
C ALA A 322 -11.13 14.50 -11.11
N TYR A 323 -11.48 15.79 -11.28
CA TYR A 323 -10.52 16.89 -11.31
C TYR A 323 -11.03 18.04 -10.46
N VAL A 324 -10.54 18.16 -9.24
CA VAL A 324 -10.89 19.29 -8.37
C VAL A 324 -10.23 20.56 -8.86
N HIS A 325 -11.03 21.54 -9.25
CA HIS A 325 -10.55 22.91 -9.43
C HIS A 325 -9.96 23.43 -8.12
N ALA A 326 -8.83 24.12 -8.19
CA ALA A 326 -8.11 24.69 -7.07
C ALA A 326 -8.99 25.47 -6.05
N ARG A 327 -10.09 26.06 -6.51
CA ARG A 327 -11.06 26.76 -5.64
C ARG A 327 -11.93 25.79 -4.82
N GLN A 328 -12.29 24.63 -5.36
CA GLN A 328 -13.07 23.62 -4.63
C GLN A 328 -12.20 22.91 -3.60
N GLY A 329 -10.97 22.56 -3.95
CA GLY A 329 -10.00 22.00 -3.00
C GLY A 329 -9.77 22.92 -1.79
N ARG A 330 -9.52 24.19 -2.02
CA ARG A 330 -9.33 25.16 -0.93
C ARG A 330 -10.54 25.32 -0.01
N ALA A 331 -11.75 25.30 -0.57
CA ALA A 331 -12.97 25.37 0.25
C ALA A 331 -13.13 24.14 1.14
N HIS A 332 -12.67 22.95 0.69
CA HIS A 332 -12.83 21.70 1.43
C HIS A 332 -11.81 21.49 2.55
N TRP A 333 -10.56 21.92 2.39
CA TRP A 333 -9.55 21.70 3.41
C TRP A 333 -9.24 22.91 4.31
N LEU A 334 -9.76 24.10 3.96
CA LEU A 334 -9.60 25.33 4.75
C LEU A 334 -10.76 25.66 5.67
N SER A 335 -11.91 25.02 5.55
CA SER A 335 -13.13 25.38 6.27
C SER A 335 -13.86 24.13 6.78
N SER A 336 -13.98 24.03 8.10
CA SER A 336 -14.86 23.07 8.77
C SER A 336 -16.35 23.29 8.46
N GLU A 337 -16.74 24.42 7.85
CA GLU A 337 -18.11 24.76 7.47
C GLU A 337 -18.45 24.37 6.02
N ALA A 338 -17.49 23.97 5.21
CA ALA A 338 -17.75 23.51 3.85
C ALA A 338 -18.55 22.22 3.89
N LYS A 339 -19.79 22.26 3.40
CA LYS A 339 -20.58 21.03 3.26
C LYS A 339 -19.84 20.05 2.36
N PRO A 340 -19.71 18.78 2.78
CA PRO A 340 -19.14 17.77 1.93
C PRO A 340 -19.93 17.69 0.62
N PRO A 341 -19.26 17.47 -0.52
CA PRO A 341 -19.96 17.08 -1.73
C PRO A 341 -20.82 15.87 -1.40
N PRO A 342 -22.05 15.80 -1.95
CA PRO A 342 -22.93 14.69 -1.66
C PRO A 342 -22.24 13.37 -2.02
N SER A 343 -22.16 12.46 -1.05
CA SER A 343 -21.85 11.04 -1.18
C SER A 343 -20.42 10.57 -1.53
N TYR A 344 -19.39 11.41 -1.62
CA TYR A 344 -18.03 10.88 -1.75
C TYR A 344 -17.51 10.38 -0.39
N ARG A 345 -17.52 9.07 -0.16
CA ARG A 345 -16.75 8.41 0.90
C ARG A 345 -15.47 7.87 0.27
N ALA A 346 -14.35 8.51 0.54
CA ALA A 346 -13.06 7.88 0.34
C ALA A 346 -13.09 6.53 1.09
N GLY A 347 -12.92 5.43 0.38
CA GLY A 347 -12.93 4.10 0.98
C GLY A 347 -13.92 3.10 0.39
N HIS A 348 -14.79 3.48 -0.53
CA HIS A 348 -15.75 2.54 -1.13
C HIS A 348 -15.64 2.37 -2.65
N ILE A 349 -14.58 2.88 -3.27
CA ILE A 349 -14.34 2.69 -4.71
C ILE A 349 -13.30 1.59 -5.00
N PHE A 350 -12.80 0.92 -3.97
CA PHE A 350 -11.82 -0.16 -4.14
C PHE A 350 -12.28 -1.48 -3.56
#